data_ff4e10388e94532903805535b6a67a2b
#
_entry.id   ff4e10388e94532903805535b6a67a2b
#
_cell.length_a   1.000
_cell.length_b   1.000
_cell.length_c   1.000
_cell.angle_alpha   90.00
_cell.angle_beta   90.00
_cell.angle_gamma   90.00
#
_symmetry.space_group_name_H-M   'P 1'
#
loop_
_entity.id
_entity.type
_entity.pdbx_description
1 polymer ?
#
loop_
_entity_poly.entity_id
_entity_poly.type
_entity_poly.pdbx_seq_one_letter_code
_entity_poly.pdbx_strand_id
1 'polypeptide(L)'
;GHFGVPAMGGVGCGWATAIVMWVMALGMAGWERWAPAYQSSQLFSRFDWPQWAVIKRLLGIGLPIGIAVFAESSIFAVIALLIGSLGATVVAGHQIALNFSSLVFMIPYSLGMAVTVRVGQALGREEPREARFAAGVGMGTALAYACISASMMLLLREPIAAIYTADPTVIHVAAMLIVYSALFQFSDAIQVTAAGALRGYQDTRVTMILTLFAYWGIGLPVGYALGLTDWFGAPSGPSGLWQGLIVGLSCAALMLSIRLARSARKRIRTSRSAG
;
A
#
# COMPACT_ATOMS: atom_id res chain seq x y z
N GLY A 1 -22.09 6.96 -24.22
CA GLY A 1 -22.13 5.66 -24.90
C GLY A 1 -21.46 5.73 -26.26
N HIS A 2 -20.47 4.86 -26.48
CA HIS A 2 -19.85 4.66 -27.79
C HIS A 2 -20.07 3.19 -28.19
N PHE A 3 -19.95 2.88 -29.48
CA PHE A 3 -20.08 1.53 -30.02
C PHE A 3 -21.43 0.83 -29.77
N GLY A 4 -22.53 1.59 -29.74
CA GLY A 4 -23.88 1.03 -29.56
C GLY A 4 -24.25 0.67 -28.12
N VAL A 5 -23.37 0.93 -27.14
CA VAL A 5 -23.67 0.73 -25.72
C VAL A 5 -24.26 2.01 -25.14
N PRO A 6 -25.46 1.98 -24.50
CA PRO A 6 -26.04 3.15 -23.86
C PRO A 6 -25.16 3.67 -22.72
N ALA A 7 -25.21 4.97 -22.42
CA ALA A 7 -24.52 5.58 -21.32
C ALA A 7 -25.13 5.10 -19.99
N MET A 8 -24.46 4.18 -19.30
CA MET A 8 -24.95 3.53 -18.08
C MET A 8 -24.46 4.21 -16.77
N GLY A 9 -23.68 5.30 -16.86
CA GLY A 9 -23.18 5.99 -15.68
C GLY A 9 -22.46 5.04 -14.69
N GLY A 10 -22.79 5.13 -13.40
CA GLY A 10 -22.19 4.29 -12.35
C GLY A 10 -22.41 2.78 -12.55
N VAL A 11 -23.53 2.37 -13.14
CA VAL A 11 -23.79 0.95 -13.45
C VAL A 11 -22.78 0.42 -14.48
N GLY A 12 -22.40 1.26 -15.46
CA GLY A 12 -21.36 0.91 -16.44
C GLY A 12 -19.99 0.66 -15.81
N CYS A 13 -19.62 1.42 -14.78
CA CYS A 13 -18.39 1.16 -14.02
C CYS A 13 -18.43 -0.21 -13.32
N GLY A 14 -19.58 -0.60 -12.75
CA GLY A 14 -19.76 -1.92 -12.13
C GLY A 14 -19.58 -3.05 -13.16
N TRP A 15 -20.19 -2.94 -14.33
CA TRP A 15 -20.03 -3.92 -15.41
C TRP A 15 -18.58 -3.99 -15.91
N ALA A 16 -17.92 -2.86 -16.11
CA ALA A 16 -16.52 -2.83 -16.54
C ALA A 16 -15.62 -3.55 -15.52
N THR A 17 -15.80 -3.28 -14.23
CA THR A 17 -15.04 -3.94 -13.16
C THR A 17 -15.30 -5.45 -13.14
N ALA A 18 -16.56 -5.88 -13.26
CA ALA A 18 -16.91 -7.29 -13.28
C ALA A 18 -16.27 -8.01 -14.48
N ILE A 19 -16.34 -7.43 -15.68
CA ILE A 19 -15.73 -8.00 -16.89
C ILE A 19 -14.22 -8.13 -16.72
N VAL A 20 -13.54 -7.09 -16.22
CA VAL A 20 -12.08 -7.13 -15.97
C VAL A 20 -11.72 -8.23 -14.98
N MET A 21 -12.47 -8.39 -13.89
CA MET A 21 -12.25 -9.45 -12.90
C MET A 21 -12.41 -10.85 -13.52
N TRP A 22 -13.44 -11.07 -14.33
CA TRP A 22 -13.64 -12.33 -15.03
C TRP A 22 -12.53 -12.62 -16.06
N VAL A 23 -12.12 -11.62 -16.85
CA VAL A 23 -11.01 -11.77 -17.81
C VAL A 23 -9.71 -12.12 -17.09
N MET A 24 -9.42 -11.46 -15.96
CA MET A 24 -8.25 -11.80 -15.14
C MET A 24 -8.33 -13.24 -14.61
N ALA A 25 -9.46 -13.63 -14.03
CA ALA A 25 -9.63 -14.98 -13.47
C ALA A 25 -9.49 -16.07 -14.53
N LEU A 26 -10.15 -15.90 -15.68
CA LEU A 26 -10.06 -16.84 -16.79
C LEU A 26 -8.66 -16.86 -17.44
N GLY A 27 -8.03 -15.68 -17.56
CA GLY A 27 -6.65 -15.57 -18.05
C GLY A 27 -5.65 -16.29 -17.15
N MET A 28 -5.76 -16.13 -15.82
CA MET A 28 -4.92 -16.85 -14.87
C MET A 28 -5.17 -18.34 -14.89
N ALA A 29 -6.43 -18.79 -14.88
CA ALA A 29 -6.78 -20.19 -14.96
C ALA A 29 -6.26 -20.85 -16.27
N GLY A 30 -6.37 -20.14 -17.40
CA GLY A 30 -5.81 -20.57 -18.67
C GLY A 30 -4.29 -20.65 -18.63
N TRP A 31 -3.63 -19.65 -18.07
CA TRP A 31 -2.18 -19.67 -17.90
C TRP A 31 -1.70 -20.84 -17.03
N GLU A 32 -2.33 -21.07 -15.88
CA GLU A 32 -2.01 -22.18 -14.99
C GLU A 32 -2.20 -23.54 -15.65
N ARG A 33 -3.21 -23.67 -16.53
CA ARG A 33 -3.47 -24.91 -17.27
C ARG A 33 -2.44 -25.19 -18.36
N TRP A 34 -1.94 -24.15 -19.06
CA TRP A 34 -1.10 -24.33 -20.24
C TRP A 34 0.39 -24.10 -19.96
N ALA A 35 0.77 -23.37 -18.95
CA ALA A 35 2.16 -23.08 -18.67
C ALA A 35 2.88 -24.34 -18.10
N PRO A 36 4.00 -24.78 -18.71
CA PRO A 36 4.74 -25.99 -18.28
C PRO A 36 5.17 -25.95 -16.82
N ALA A 37 5.43 -24.76 -16.27
CA ALA A 37 5.84 -24.57 -14.89
C ALA A 37 4.79 -25.03 -13.85
N TYR A 38 3.51 -25.02 -14.22
CA TYR A 38 2.40 -25.40 -13.33
C TYR A 38 1.81 -26.78 -13.60
N GLN A 39 2.24 -27.45 -14.66
CA GLN A 39 1.75 -28.80 -15.00
C GLN A 39 2.05 -29.84 -13.92
N SER A 40 3.15 -29.67 -13.18
CA SER A 40 3.50 -30.54 -12.05
C SER A 40 2.57 -30.37 -10.84
N SER A 41 1.87 -29.24 -10.69
CA SER A 41 0.97 -28.98 -9.56
C SER A 41 -0.42 -29.61 -9.72
N GLN A 42 -0.80 -30.02 -10.94
CA GLN A 42 -2.07 -30.70 -11.26
C GLN A 42 -3.31 -30.07 -10.62
N LEU A 43 -3.36 -28.74 -10.53
CA LEU A 43 -4.38 -27.98 -9.81
C LEU A 43 -5.83 -28.32 -10.21
N PHE A 44 -6.05 -28.72 -11.48
CA PHE A 44 -7.38 -29.06 -12.01
C PHE A 44 -7.63 -30.56 -12.17
N SER A 45 -6.70 -31.45 -11.77
CA SER A 45 -6.81 -32.88 -11.98
C SER A 45 -7.45 -33.63 -10.81
N ARG A 46 -7.40 -33.07 -9.60
CA ARG A 46 -8.01 -33.63 -8.40
C ARG A 46 -8.74 -32.56 -7.63
N PHE A 47 -9.98 -32.87 -7.24
CA PHE A 47 -10.74 -32.07 -6.27
C PHE A 47 -10.56 -32.69 -4.89
N ASP A 48 -9.71 -32.07 -4.07
CA ASP A 48 -9.55 -32.47 -2.67
C ASP A 48 -10.48 -31.63 -1.79
N TRP A 49 -11.15 -32.27 -0.85
CA TRP A 49 -12.01 -31.57 0.09
C TRP A 49 -11.20 -30.61 0.95
N PRO A 50 -11.75 -29.41 1.27
CA PRO A 50 -11.07 -28.42 2.08
C PRO A 50 -10.66 -28.97 3.44
N GLN A 51 -9.37 -28.96 3.75
CA GLN A 51 -8.84 -29.41 5.04
C GLN A 51 -8.84 -28.25 6.02
N TRP A 52 -9.58 -28.40 7.14
CA TRP A 52 -9.72 -27.36 8.15
C TRP A 52 -8.38 -26.88 8.74
N ALA A 53 -7.40 -27.76 8.88
CA ALA A 53 -6.06 -27.42 9.35
C ALA A 53 -5.35 -26.44 8.42
N VAL A 54 -5.46 -26.65 7.10
CA VAL A 54 -4.89 -25.75 6.07
C VAL A 54 -5.63 -24.40 6.07
N ILE A 55 -6.96 -24.43 6.11
CA ILE A 55 -7.79 -23.22 6.17
C ILE A 55 -7.41 -22.36 7.39
N LYS A 56 -7.32 -22.99 8.59
CA LYS A 56 -6.94 -22.30 9.81
C LYS A 56 -5.55 -21.67 9.72
N ARG A 57 -4.59 -22.34 9.08
CA ARG A 57 -3.26 -21.80 8.86
C ARG A 57 -3.28 -20.60 7.90
N LEU A 58 -4.03 -20.70 6.81
CA LEU A 58 -4.21 -19.60 5.85
C LEU A 58 -4.90 -18.40 6.49
N LEU A 59 -5.96 -18.62 7.26
CA LEU A 59 -6.64 -17.56 8.03
C LEU A 59 -5.71 -16.92 9.06
N GLY A 60 -4.87 -17.72 9.73
CA GLY A 60 -3.89 -17.22 10.71
C GLY A 60 -2.86 -16.26 10.13
N ILE A 61 -2.59 -16.34 8.83
CA ILE A 61 -1.69 -15.44 8.11
C ILE A 61 -2.49 -14.34 7.39
N GLY A 62 -3.56 -14.70 6.71
CA GLY A 62 -4.32 -13.81 5.85
C GLY A 62 -5.17 -12.80 6.62
N LEU A 63 -5.80 -13.20 7.73
CA LEU A 63 -6.64 -12.31 8.51
C LEU A 63 -5.87 -11.09 9.08
N PRO A 64 -4.68 -11.25 9.68
CA PRO A 64 -3.87 -10.10 10.08
C PRO A 64 -3.48 -9.20 8.90
N ILE A 65 -3.17 -9.77 7.73
CA ILE A 65 -2.89 -8.98 6.53
C ILE A 65 -4.12 -8.18 6.11
N GLY A 66 -5.29 -8.82 6.06
CA GLY A 66 -6.54 -8.17 5.70
C GLY A 66 -6.91 -7.03 6.66
N ILE A 67 -6.75 -7.23 7.97
CA ILE A 67 -6.98 -6.18 8.97
C ILE A 67 -6.00 -5.01 8.79
N ALA A 68 -4.72 -5.28 8.52
CA ALA A 68 -3.74 -4.23 8.28
C ALA A 68 -4.09 -3.39 7.03
N VAL A 69 -4.45 -4.04 5.93
CA VAL A 69 -4.89 -3.36 4.69
C VAL A 69 -6.19 -2.59 4.91
N PHE A 70 -7.14 -3.16 5.65
CA PHE A 70 -8.38 -2.46 6.02
C PHE A 70 -8.10 -1.21 6.87
N ALA A 71 -7.21 -1.32 7.86
CA ALA A 71 -6.83 -0.18 8.70
C ALA A 71 -6.19 0.94 7.87
N GLU A 72 -5.32 0.58 6.92
CA GLU A 72 -4.69 1.52 5.99
C GLU A 72 -5.72 2.20 5.08
N SER A 73 -6.58 1.42 4.41
CA SER A 73 -7.62 1.98 3.52
C SER A 73 -8.64 2.83 4.28
N SER A 74 -9.02 2.42 5.49
CA SER A 74 -10.01 3.12 6.29
C SER A 74 -9.53 4.48 6.80
N ILE A 75 -8.23 4.65 7.09
CA ILE A 75 -7.72 5.97 7.49
C ILE A 75 -7.81 6.99 6.35
N PHE A 76 -7.51 6.58 5.10
CA PHE A 76 -7.70 7.45 3.94
C PHE A 76 -9.17 7.83 3.74
N ALA A 77 -10.09 6.88 3.94
CA ALA A 77 -11.52 7.16 3.86
C ALA A 77 -11.98 8.14 4.96
N VAL A 78 -11.52 7.97 6.19
CA VAL A 78 -11.83 8.90 7.31
C VAL A 78 -11.28 10.29 7.03
N ILE A 79 -10.03 10.40 6.55
CA ILE A 79 -9.44 11.69 6.19
C ILE A 79 -10.20 12.36 5.04
N ALA A 80 -10.63 11.61 4.02
CA ALA A 80 -11.46 12.14 2.96
C ALA A 80 -12.81 12.67 3.47
N LEU A 81 -13.43 12.00 4.46
CA LEU A 81 -14.65 12.49 5.11
C LEU A 81 -14.39 13.77 5.91
N LEU A 82 -13.28 13.84 6.65
CA LEU A 82 -12.91 15.05 7.40
C LEU A 82 -12.64 16.24 6.47
N ILE A 83 -11.97 16.00 5.34
CA ILE A 83 -11.74 17.02 4.31
C ILE A 83 -13.06 17.46 3.67
N GLY A 84 -14.07 16.58 3.62
CA GLY A 84 -15.41 16.90 3.13
C GLY A 84 -16.05 18.11 3.80
N SER A 85 -15.75 18.35 5.08
CA SER A 85 -16.24 19.51 5.84
C SER A 85 -15.57 20.85 5.45
N LEU A 86 -14.44 20.81 4.72
CA LEU A 86 -13.64 21.99 4.36
C LEU A 86 -14.03 22.66 3.04
N GLY A 87 -15.04 22.11 2.35
CA GLY A 87 -15.60 22.67 1.11
C GLY A 87 -15.17 21.97 -0.18
N ALA A 88 -15.96 22.18 -1.23
CA ALA A 88 -15.86 21.44 -2.49
C ALA A 88 -14.50 21.62 -3.20
N THR A 89 -13.94 22.81 -3.21
CA THR A 89 -12.63 23.10 -3.82
C THR A 89 -11.50 22.30 -3.15
N VAL A 90 -11.55 22.21 -1.80
CA VAL A 90 -10.55 21.47 -1.03
C VAL A 90 -10.68 19.97 -1.28
N VAL A 91 -11.91 19.46 -1.32
CA VAL A 91 -12.19 18.06 -1.67
C VAL A 91 -11.68 17.73 -3.06
N ALA A 92 -11.93 18.58 -4.05
CA ALA A 92 -11.45 18.37 -5.41
C ALA A 92 -9.91 18.34 -5.48
N GLY A 93 -9.23 19.29 -4.83
CA GLY A 93 -7.77 19.30 -4.76
C GLY A 93 -7.19 18.06 -4.04
N HIS A 94 -7.83 17.63 -2.96
CA HIS A 94 -7.46 16.40 -2.25
C HIS A 94 -7.61 15.15 -3.13
N GLN A 95 -8.72 15.03 -3.86
CA GLN A 95 -8.96 13.89 -4.75
C GLN A 95 -7.93 13.80 -5.88
N ILE A 96 -7.51 14.95 -6.44
CA ILE A 96 -6.44 15.02 -7.43
C ILE A 96 -5.12 14.52 -6.83
N ALA A 97 -4.72 15.06 -5.67
CA ALA A 97 -3.49 14.65 -4.99
C ALA A 97 -3.49 13.16 -4.63
N LEU A 98 -4.62 12.65 -4.10
CA LEU A 98 -4.77 11.26 -3.71
C LEU A 98 -4.76 10.32 -4.93
N ASN A 99 -5.45 10.68 -6.01
CA ASN A 99 -5.49 9.88 -7.23
C ASN A 99 -4.09 9.74 -7.86
N PHE A 100 -3.36 10.86 -8.00
CA PHE A 100 -2.01 10.85 -8.52
C PHE A 100 -1.05 10.07 -7.61
N SER A 101 -1.13 10.25 -6.29
CA SER A 101 -0.37 9.49 -5.31
C SER A 101 -0.60 7.99 -5.42
N SER A 102 -1.86 7.59 -5.58
CA SER A 102 -2.23 6.18 -5.73
C SER A 102 -1.62 5.55 -6.98
N LEU A 103 -1.52 6.32 -8.07
CA LEU A 103 -0.88 5.87 -9.30
C LEU A 103 0.63 5.65 -9.09
N VAL A 104 1.30 6.59 -8.45
CA VAL A 104 2.73 6.52 -8.13
C VAL A 104 3.01 5.38 -7.14
N PHE A 105 2.12 5.13 -6.18
CA PHE A 105 2.21 4.07 -5.18
C PHE A 105 2.21 2.66 -5.78
N MET A 106 1.64 2.44 -6.97
CA MET A 106 1.59 1.10 -7.57
C MET A 106 2.97 0.45 -7.75
N ILE A 107 4.02 1.24 -7.97
CA ILE A 107 5.39 0.72 -8.14
C ILE A 107 5.98 0.23 -6.81
N PRO A 108 6.05 1.02 -5.71
CA PRO A 108 6.49 0.50 -4.41
C PRO A 108 5.63 -0.66 -3.91
N TYR A 109 4.32 -0.64 -4.16
CA TYR A 109 3.44 -1.75 -3.83
C TYR A 109 3.84 -3.05 -4.55
N SER A 110 4.09 -2.97 -5.86
CA SER A 110 4.56 -4.13 -6.66
C SER A 110 5.92 -4.62 -6.20
N LEU A 111 6.84 -3.71 -5.84
CA LEU A 111 8.13 -4.08 -5.23
C LEU A 111 7.94 -4.80 -3.90
N GLY A 112 7.03 -4.33 -3.05
CA GLY A 112 6.68 -5.00 -1.80
C GLY A 112 6.16 -6.43 -2.01
N MET A 113 5.35 -6.64 -3.04
CA MET A 113 4.88 -7.98 -3.43
C MET A 113 6.02 -8.88 -3.91
N ALA A 114 6.91 -8.36 -4.76
CA ALA A 114 8.09 -9.08 -5.23
C ALA A 114 9.03 -9.46 -4.07
N VAL A 115 9.25 -8.55 -3.13
CA VAL A 115 10.05 -8.80 -1.91
C VAL A 115 9.41 -9.90 -1.06
N THR A 116 8.08 -9.91 -0.91
CA THR A 116 7.36 -10.95 -0.19
C THR A 116 7.69 -12.34 -0.75
N VAL A 117 7.61 -12.48 -2.08
CA VAL A 117 7.91 -13.74 -2.78
C VAL A 117 9.37 -14.14 -2.62
N ARG A 118 10.31 -13.22 -2.89
CA ARG A 118 11.75 -13.51 -2.83
C ARG A 118 12.20 -13.88 -1.42
N VAL A 119 11.74 -13.15 -0.41
CA VAL A 119 12.03 -13.47 1.00
C VAL A 119 11.43 -14.82 1.38
N GLY A 120 10.19 -15.11 1.00
CA GLY A 120 9.54 -16.39 1.28
C GLY A 120 10.27 -17.57 0.62
N GLN A 121 10.70 -17.42 -0.64
CA GLN A 121 11.48 -18.43 -1.36
C GLN A 121 12.85 -18.68 -0.72
N ALA A 122 13.57 -17.64 -0.36
CA ALA A 122 14.88 -17.75 0.30
C ALA A 122 14.76 -18.46 1.66
N LEU A 123 13.72 -18.13 2.44
CA LEU A 123 13.46 -18.82 3.71
C LEU A 123 13.03 -20.28 3.51
N GLY A 124 12.31 -20.58 2.43
CA GLY A 124 11.96 -21.97 2.06
C GLY A 124 13.17 -22.82 1.65
N ARG A 125 14.24 -22.18 1.13
CA ARG A 125 15.52 -22.82 0.84
C ARG A 125 16.48 -22.85 2.04
N GLU A 126 16.01 -22.41 3.22
CA GLU A 126 16.83 -22.30 4.44
C GLU A 126 18.01 -21.32 4.31
N GLU A 127 17.88 -20.28 3.48
CA GLU A 127 18.90 -19.25 3.20
C GLU A 127 18.52 -17.88 3.83
N PRO A 128 18.56 -17.73 5.17
CA PRO A 128 18.10 -16.52 5.83
C PRO A 128 18.97 -15.28 5.55
N ARG A 129 20.21 -15.47 5.11
CA ARG A 129 21.08 -14.36 4.68
C ARG A 129 20.60 -13.79 3.35
N GLU A 130 20.22 -14.65 2.40
CA GLU A 130 19.65 -14.24 1.12
C GLU A 130 18.30 -13.55 1.31
N ALA A 131 17.45 -14.07 2.21
CA ALA A 131 16.19 -13.42 2.57
C ALA A 131 16.41 -11.98 3.08
N ARG A 132 17.40 -11.77 3.95
CA ARG A 132 17.77 -10.43 4.43
C ARG A 132 18.31 -9.54 3.31
N PHE A 133 19.15 -10.09 2.44
CA PHE A 133 19.68 -9.35 1.29
C PHE A 133 18.58 -8.92 0.34
N ALA A 134 17.66 -9.82 -0.03
CA ALA A 134 16.51 -9.52 -0.89
C ALA A 134 15.61 -8.42 -0.30
N ALA A 135 15.35 -8.46 1.01
CA ALA A 135 14.61 -7.40 1.70
C ALA A 135 15.34 -6.05 1.64
N GLY A 136 16.68 -6.05 1.86
CA GLY A 136 17.50 -4.83 1.79
C GLY A 136 17.54 -4.22 0.40
N VAL A 137 17.74 -5.03 -0.64
CA VAL A 137 17.71 -4.59 -2.03
C VAL A 137 16.34 -4.02 -2.39
N GLY A 138 15.25 -4.71 -2.01
CA GLY A 138 13.90 -4.21 -2.27
C GLY A 138 13.63 -2.86 -1.60
N MET A 139 14.04 -2.68 -0.35
CA MET A 139 13.91 -1.38 0.35
C MET A 139 14.76 -0.30 -0.31
N GLY A 140 16.00 -0.60 -0.71
CA GLY A 140 16.86 0.34 -1.42
C GLY A 140 16.30 0.77 -2.77
N THR A 141 15.77 -0.17 -3.54
CA THR A 141 15.10 0.10 -4.83
C THR A 141 13.84 0.95 -4.64
N ALA A 142 13.01 0.62 -3.64
CA ALA A 142 11.81 1.40 -3.32
C ALA A 142 12.15 2.84 -2.91
N LEU A 143 13.20 3.02 -2.11
CA LEU A 143 13.66 4.35 -1.70
C LEU A 143 14.23 5.14 -2.88
N ALA A 144 15.02 4.52 -3.77
CA ALA A 144 15.52 5.16 -4.98
C ALA A 144 14.36 5.62 -5.88
N TYR A 145 13.34 4.77 -6.05
CA TYR A 145 12.12 5.15 -6.77
C TYR A 145 11.38 6.31 -6.08
N ALA A 146 11.26 6.29 -4.74
CA ALA A 146 10.63 7.37 -3.99
C ALA A 146 11.36 8.70 -4.18
N CYS A 147 12.70 8.70 -4.25
CA CYS A 147 13.48 9.91 -4.58
C CYS A 147 13.12 10.47 -5.96
N ILE A 148 13.04 9.59 -6.97
CA ILE A 148 12.72 9.99 -8.35
C ILE A 148 11.28 10.51 -8.44
N SER A 149 10.33 9.76 -7.90
CA SER A 149 8.91 10.11 -7.96
C SER A 149 8.59 11.37 -7.15
N ALA A 150 9.15 11.53 -5.95
CA ALA A 150 8.98 12.72 -5.15
C ALA A 150 9.57 13.96 -5.84
N SER A 151 10.77 13.85 -6.44
CA SER A 151 11.37 14.95 -7.21
C SER A 151 10.48 15.35 -8.40
N MET A 152 9.97 14.36 -9.15
CA MET A 152 9.03 14.61 -10.24
C MET A 152 7.76 15.32 -9.74
N MET A 153 7.17 14.84 -8.64
CA MET A 153 5.97 15.43 -8.05
C MET A 153 6.19 16.87 -7.60
N LEU A 154 7.34 17.17 -6.98
CA LEU A 154 7.68 18.53 -6.54
C LEU A 154 7.90 19.49 -7.70
N LEU A 155 8.60 19.05 -8.74
CA LEU A 155 8.92 19.88 -9.93
C LEU A 155 7.69 20.12 -10.81
N LEU A 156 6.80 19.10 -10.92
CA LEU A 156 5.67 19.12 -11.87
C LEU A 156 4.31 19.23 -11.14
N ARG A 157 4.27 19.70 -9.89
CA ARG A 157 3.04 19.74 -9.08
C ARG A 157 1.88 20.49 -9.74
N GLU A 158 2.13 21.64 -10.37
CA GLU A 158 1.11 22.43 -11.07
C GLU A 158 0.68 21.79 -12.40
N PRO A 159 1.62 21.41 -13.31
CA PRO A 159 1.28 20.62 -14.48
C PRO A 159 0.49 19.34 -14.19
N ILE A 160 0.85 18.60 -13.14
CA ILE A 160 0.12 17.41 -12.72
C ILE A 160 -1.33 17.76 -12.34
N ALA A 161 -1.53 18.79 -11.52
CA ALA A 161 -2.86 19.24 -11.13
C ALA A 161 -3.68 19.74 -12.33
N ALA A 162 -3.05 20.42 -13.28
CA ALA A 162 -3.68 20.95 -14.49
C ALA A 162 -4.17 19.84 -15.47
N ILE A 163 -3.65 18.61 -15.37
CA ILE A 163 -4.18 17.47 -16.15
C ILE A 163 -5.62 17.15 -15.75
N TYR A 164 -5.98 17.37 -14.48
CA TYR A 164 -7.27 16.98 -13.92
C TYR A 164 -8.33 18.08 -14.02
N THR A 165 -7.94 19.34 -13.98
CA THR A 165 -8.88 20.47 -13.96
C THR A 165 -8.26 21.73 -14.57
N ALA A 166 -9.14 22.61 -15.10
CA ALA A 166 -8.76 23.95 -15.57
C ALA A 166 -9.02 25.05 -14.51
N ASP A 167 -9.63 24.72 -13.36
CA ASP A 167 -9.93 25.70 -12.30
C ASP A 167 -8.64 26.06 -11.53
N PRO A 168 -8.19 27.32 -11.59
CA PRO A 168 -6.94 27.75 -10.94
C PRO A 168 -6.96 27.57 -9.42
N THR A 169 -8.14 27.69 -8.78
CA THR A 169 -8.27 27.56 -7.32
C THR A 169 -8.08 26.12 -6.89
N VAL A 170 -8.63 25.17 -7.63
CA VAL A 170 -8.44 23.72 -7.40
C VAL A 170 -7.00 23.31 -7.71
N ILE A 171 -6.40 23.83 -8.81
CA ILE A 171 -4.99 23.58 -9.17
C ILE A 171 -4.08 24.00 -8.03
N HIS A 172 -4.30 25.19 -7.44
CA HIS A 172 -3.47 25.70 -6.34
C HIS A 172 -3.54 24.78 -5.11
N VAL A 173 -4.74 24.37 -4.70
CA VAL A 173 -4.93 23.44 -3.57
C VAL A 173 -4.31 22.08 -3.87
N ALA A 174 -4.53 21.52 -5.06
CA ALA A 174 -3.97 20.24 -5.47
C ALA A 174 -2.43 20.29 -5.49
N ALA A 175 -1.82 21.32 -6.07
CA ALA A 175 -0.38 21.52 -6.13
C ALA A 175 0.26 21.61 -4.73
N MET A 176 -0.42 22.28 -3.79
CA MET A 176 0.01 22.34 -2.38
C MET A 176 -0.05 20.93 -1.74
N LEU A 177 -1.11 20.16 -1.95
CA LEU A 177 -1.26 18.84 -1.37
C LEU A 177 -0.33 17.80 -2.03
N ILE A 178 0.03 17.97 -3.31
CA ILE A 178 1.03 17.16 -4.00
C ILE A 178 2.41 17.29 -3.33
N VAL A 179 2.76 18.46 -2.75
CA VAL A 179 4.00 18.59 -1.96
C VAL A 179 4.00 17.66 -0.75
N TYR A 180 2.90 17.64 0.01
CA TYR A 180 2.79 16.70 1.14
C TYR A 180 2.80 15.24 0.66
N SER A 181 2.15 14.97 -0.45
CA SER A 181 2.17 13.65 -1.07
C SER A 181 3.59 13.21 -1.51
N ALA A 182 4.41 14.11 -2.02
CA ALA A 182 5.80 13.83 -2.35
C ALA A 182 6.63 13.45 -1.12
N LEU A 183 6.42 14.14 0.01
CA LEU A 183 7.06 13.79 1.29
C LEU A 183 6.56 12.43 1.83
N PHE A 184 5.28 12.17 1.69
CA PHE A 184 4.64 10.93 2.06
C PHE A 184 5.25 9.71 1.34
N GLN A 185 5.67 9.85 0.07
CA GLN A 185 6.22 8.76 -0.75
C GLN A 185 7.41 8.05 -0.10
N PHE A 186 8.28 8.77 0.61
CA PHE A 186 9.44 8.15 1.27
C PHE A 186 9.04 7.16 2.36
N SER A 187 8.14 7.61 3.24
CA SER A 187 7.63 6.78 4.33
C SER A 187 6.82 5.61 3.82
N ASP A 188 6.01 5.84 2.79
CA ASP A 188 5.16 4.85 2.17
C ASP A 188 5.96 3.75 1.47
N ALA A 189 6.97 4.10 0.68
CA ALA A 189 7.86 3.16 0.01
C ALA A 189 8.58 2.23 1.00
N ILE A 190 9.10 2.79 2.10
CA ILE A 190 9.76 2.01 3.16
C ILE A 190 8.74 1.12 3.88
N GLN A 191 7.58 1.67 4.25
CA GLN A 191 6.54 0.96 4.99
C GLN A 191 6.02 -0.24 4.20
N VAL A 192 5.60 -0.06 2.94
CA VAL A 192 5.02 -1.12 2.13
C VAL A 192 6.03 -2.23 1.81
N THR A 193 7.30 -1.87 1.57
CA THR A 193 8.36 -2.83 1.29
C THR A 193 8.76 -3.61 2.54
N ALA A 194 8.86 -2.94 3.70
CA ALA A 194 9.12 -3.59 4.98
C ALA A 194 7.97 -4.53 5.38
N ALA A 195 6.71 -4.10 5.20
CA ALA A 195 5.55 -4.95 5.42
C ALA A 195 5.55 -6.16 4.47
N GLY A 196 5.91 -5.98 3.20
CA GLY A 196 6.09 -7.05 2.23
C GLY A 196 7.13 -8.07 2.67
N ALA A 197 8.30 -7.60 3.10
CA ALA A 197 9.35 -8.48 3.64
C ALA A 197 8.86 -9.25 4.87
N LEU A 198 8.19 -8.59 5.83
CA LEU A 198 7.63 -9.23 7.03
C LEU A 198 6.56 -10.27 6.70
N ARG A 199 5.74 -10.06 5.64
CA ARG A 199 4.84 -11.09 5.09
C ARG A 199 5.62 -12.32 4.64
N GLY A 200 6.75 -12.14 3.94
CA GLY A 200 7.66 -13.22 3.57
C GLY A 200 8.24 -13.98 4.78
N TYR A 201 8.51 -13.29 5.89
CA TYR A 201 8.89 -13.88 7.17
C TYR A 201 7.72 -14.52 7.95
N GLN A 202 6.49 -14.42 7.44
CA GLN A 202 5.24 -14.84 8.12
C GLN A 202 4.97 -14.10 9.44
N ASP A 203 5.54 -12.91 9.63
CA ASP A 203 5.38 -12.09 10.83
C ASP A 203 4.24 -11.07 10.65
N THR A 204 3.06 -11.57 10.33
CA THR A 204 1.90 -10.75 9.92
C THR A 204 1.15 -10.14 11.09
N ARG A 205 1.10 -10.83 12.26
CA ARG A 205 0.36 -10.35 13.44
C ARG A 205 1.00 -9.09 14.03
N VAL A 206 2.33 -9.09 14.20
CA VAL A 206 3.03 -7.92 14.74
C VAL A 206 2.96 -6.77 13.73
N THR A 207 3.12 -7.06 12.45
CA THR A 207 2.94 -6.07 11.38
C THR A 207 1.58 -5.40 11.46
N MET A 208 0.49 -6.15 11.61
CA MET A 208 -0.87 -5.63 11.77
C MET A 208 -0.98 -4.68 12.97
N ILE A 209 -0.50 -5.10 14.15
CA ILE A 209 -0.58 -4.29 15.38
C ILE A 209 0.18 -2.98 15.23
N LEU A 210 1.40 -3.03 14.68
CA LEU A 210 2.23 -1.85 14.45
C LEU A 210 1.58 -0.88 13.44
N THR A 211 1.00 -1.41 12.38
CA THR A 211 0.29 -0.60 11.36
C THR A 211 -0.96 0.07 11.96
N LEU A 212 -1.79 -0.70 12.68
CA LEU A 212 -2.96 -0.15 13.35
C LEU A 212 -2.57 0.98 14.32
N PHE A 213 -1.59 0.73 15.17
CA PHE A 213 -1.13 1.73 16.15
C PHE A 213 -0.57 2.98 15.47
N ALA A 214 0.24 2.82 14.42
CA ALA A 214 0.82 3.96 13.71
C ALA A 214 -0.23 4.83 13.03
N TYR A 215 -1.21 4.22 12.37
CA TYR A 215 -2.21 4.97 11.61
C TYR A 215 -3.31 5.54 12.51
N TRP A 216 -3.95 4.68 13.31
CA TRP A 216 -5.09 5.07 14.13
C TRP A 216 -4.70 5.67 15.47
N GLY A 217 -3.59 5.20 16.08
CA GLY A 217 -3.11 5.70 17.37
C GLY A 217 -2.26 6.96 17.26
N ILE A 218 -1.55 7.18 16.15
CA ILE A 218 -0.67 8.34 15.98
C ILE A 218 -1.13 9.21 14.81
N GLY A 219 -1.24 8.66 13.60
CA GLY A 219 -1.49 9.43 12.39
C GLY A 219 -2.80 10.20 12.42
N LEU A 220 -3.91 9.53 12.74
CA LEU A 220 -5.22 10.17 12.78
C LEU A 220 -5.33 11.23 13.89
N PRO A 221 -4.94 10.96 15.15
CA PRO A 221 -5.00 11.99 16.21
C PRO A 221 -4.14 13.22 15.90
N VAL A 222 -2.92 13.02 15.39
CA VAL A 222 -2.03 14.13 15.00
C VAL A 222 -2.64 14.91 13.84
N GLY A 223 -3.15 14.23 12.81
CA GLY A 223 -3.80 14.88 11.66
C GLY A 223 -5.06 15.67 12.08
N TYR A 224 -5.87 15.11 12.95
CA TYR A 224 -7.05 15.78 13.49
C TYR A 224 -6.67 17.03 14.31
N ALA A 225 -5.67 16.88 15.18
CA ALA A 225 -5.19 17.98 16.03
C ALA A 225 -4.61 19.15 15.22
N LEU A 226 -3.81 18.86 14.18
CA LEU A 226 -3.20 19.88 13.32
C LEU A 226 -4.16 20.45 12.28
N GLY A 227 -5.08 19.62 11.77
CA GLY A 227 -5.96 20.01 10.67
C GLY A 227 -7.22 20.73 11.10
N LEU A 228 -7.83 20.34 12.22
CA LEU A 228 -9.19 20.72 12.56
C LEU A 228 -9.34 21.36 13.94
N THR A 229 -8.28 21.36 14.78
CA THR A 229 -8.34 21.97 16.12
C THR A 229 -7.33 23.12 16.23
N ASP A 230 -7.52 23.94 17.23
CA ASP A 230 -6.66 25.08 17.59
C ASP A 230 -5.61 24.75 18.68
N TRP A 231 -5.44 23.45 19.02
CA TRP A 231 -4.54 23.02 20.10
C TRP A 231 -3.08 23.40 19.86
N PHE A 232 -2.63 23.47 18.62
CA PHE A 232 -1.26 23.83 18.24
C PHE A 232 -1.17 25.12 17.44
N GLY A 233 -2.22 25.96 17.44
CA GLY A 233 -2.36 27.17 16.68
C GLY A 233 -3.56 27.14 15.74
N ALA A 234 -3.61 28.07 14.77
CA ALA A 234 -4.72 28.08 13.81
C ALA A 234 -4.78 26.77 13.00
N PRO A 235 -5.99 26.18 12.81
CA PRO A 235 -6.15 24.95 12.07
C PRO A 235 -5.56 25.02 10.66
N SER A 236 -4.68 24.08 10.30
CA SER A 236 -4.00 24.07 9.01
C SER A 236 -4.86 23.44 7.89
N GLY A 237 -6.11 23.04 8.20
CA GLY A 237 -7.03 22.44 7.24
C GLY A 237 -6.48 21.14 6.62
N PRO A 238 -6.56 20.99 5.29
CA PRO A 238 -6.16 19.76 4.62
C PRO A 238 -4.66 19.45 4.78
N SER A 239 -3.81 20.48 4.91
CA SER A 239 -2.37 20.32 5.13
C SER A 239 -2.06 19.61 6.44
N GLY A 240 -2.78 19.97 7.53
CA GLY A 240 -2.62 19.32 8.84
C GLY A 240 -3.02 17.86 8.82
N LEU A 241 -4.08 17.50 8.11
CA LEU A 241 -4.50 16.11 7.92
C LEU A 241 -3.44 15.28 7.15
N TRP A 242 -2.83 15.85 6.11
CA TRP A 242 -1.73 15.22 5.38
C TRP A 242 -0.46 15.09 6.23
N GLN A 243 -0.15 16.09 7.06
CA GLN A 243 0.96 16.00 8.02
C GLN A 243 0.76 14.85 9.00
N GLY A 244 -0.46 14.65 9.49
CA GLY A 244 -0.81 13.49 10.31
C GLY A 244 -0.58 12.16 9.61
N LEU A 245 -0.95 12.05 8.32
CA LEU A 245 -0.65 10.86 7.51
C LEU A 245 0.87 10.63 7.42
N ILE A 246 1.66 11.66 7.12
CA ILE A 246 3.12 11.56 7.03
C ILE A 246 3.71 11.07 8.34
N VAL A 247 3.28 11.62 9.47
CA VAL A 247 3.74 11.20 10.81
C VAL A 247 3.36 9.75 11.07
N GLY A 248 2.12 9.36 10.83
CA GLY A 248 1.64 7.99 11.01
C GLY A 248 2.42 6.98 10.17
N LEU A 249 2.60 7.27 8.86
CA LEU A 249 3.38 6.40 7.98
C LEU A 249 4.86 6.35 8.35
N SER A 250 5.45 7.47 8.74
CA SER A 250 6.86 7.51 9.17
C SER A 250 7.07 6.66 10.43
N CYS A 251 6.15 6.71 11.38
CA CYS A 251 6.15 5.82 12.54
C CYS A 251 5.99 4.35 12.13
N ALA A 252 5.07 4.04 11.21
CA ALA A 252 4.91 2.69 10.68
C ALA A 252 6.19 2.19 10.00
N ALA A 253 6.76 2.99 9.08
CA ALA A 253 7.99 2.68 8.38
C ALA A 253 9.16 2.37 9.33
N LEU A 254 9.33 3.20 10.37
CA LEU A 254 10.35 3.00 11.39
C LEU A 254 10.13 1.72 12.19
N MET A 255 8.92 1.53 12.73
CA MET A 255 8.59 0.36 13.56
C MET A 255 8.69 -0.94 12.77
N LEU A 256 8.19 -0.98 11.53
CA LEU A 256 8.27 -2.15 10.66
C LEU A 256 9.71 -2.45 10.23
N SER A 257 10.52 -1.43 9.93
CA SER A 257 11.94 -1.61 9.62
C SER A 257 12.74 -2.18 10.79
N ILE A 258 12.50 -1.70 12.02
CA ILE A 258 13.08 -2.24 13.23
C ILE A 258 12.65 -3.70 13.44
N ARG A 259 11.35 -3.99 13.26
CA ARG A 259 10.83 -5.34 13.38
C ARG A 259 11.44 -6.28 12.36
N LEU A 260 11.55 -5.85 11.10
CA LEU A 260 12.19 -6.60 10.02
C LEU A 260 13.65 -6.93 10.36
N ALA A 261 14.42 -5.96 10.82
CA ALA A 261 15.80 -6.17 11.22
C ALA A 261 15.94 -7.21 12.36
N ARG A 262 15.02 -7.17 13.34
CA ARG A 262 14.98 -8.14 14.44
C ARG A 262 14.61 -9.54 13.96
N SER A 263 13.58 -9.67 13.11
CA SER A 263 13.13 -10.95 12.55
C SER A 263 14.22 -11.59 11.69
N ALA A 264 14.89 -10.81 10.84
CA ALA A 264 16.00 -11.27 10.01
C ALA A 264 17.19 -11.75 10.86
N ARG A 265 17.61 -10.97 11.88
CA ARG A 265 18.68 -11.38 12.80
C ARG A 265 18.35 -12.66 13.56
N LYS A 266 17.12 -12.80 14.04
CA LYS A 266 16.67 -14.00 14.74
C LYS A 266 16.79 -15.24 13.86
N ARG A 267 16.29 -15.20 12.62
CA ARG A 267 16.38 -16.32 11.68
C ARG A 267 17.82 -16.72 11.35
N ILE A 268 18.72 -15.75 11.14
CA ILE A 268 20.15 -16.02 10.88
C ILE A 268 20.82 -16.68 12.10
N ARG A 269 20.46 -16.27 13.32
CA ARG A 269 21.02 -16.88 14.55
C ARG A 269 20.56 -18.32 14.71
N THR A 270 19.26 -18.59 14.51
CA THR A 270 18.70 -19.94 14.63
C THR A 270 19.29 -20.89 13.59
N SER A 271 19.51 -20.44 12.37
CA SER A 271 20.17 -21.25 11.33
C SER A 271 21.64 -21.61 11.68
N ARG A 272 22.37 -20.74 12.37
CA ARG A 272 23.76 -21.00 12.83
C ARG A 272 23.84 -21.98 14.01
N SER A 273 22.79 -22.11 14.81
CA SER A 273 22.77 -23.02 15.95
C SER A 273 22.27 -24.43 15.61
N ALA A 274 21.75 -24.60 14.40
CA ALA A 274 21.23 -25.89 13.90
C ALA A 274 22.19 -26.61 12.93
N GLY A 275 23.26 -25.95 12.48
CA GLY A 275 24.35 -26.52 11.70
C GLY A 275 25.66 -26.45 12.48
#